data_52c35cdb9d604ddc345ef7a28a95acaf
#
_entry.id   52c35cdb9d604ddc345ef7a28a95acaf
#
_cell.length_a   1.000
_cell.length_b   1.000
_cell.length_c   1.000
_cell.angle_alpha   90.00
_cell.angle_beta   90.00
_cell.angle_gamma   90.00
#
_symmetry.space_group_name_H-M   'P 1'
#
loop_
_entity.id
_entity.type
_entity.pdbx_description
1 polymer ?
#
loop_
_entity_poly.entity_id
_entity_poly.type
_entity_poly.pdbx_seq_one_letter_code
_entity_poly.pdbx_strand_id
1 'polypeptide(L)'
;QGQVGMVQHALSLSQSKAWRAITACRTAVLGGHIERCDQCQATRHIYHSCRNRHCPKCQSRAKDQWLAARQRECLNVPYTHLVFTIPHALNGLAASHFRLITDILFNASAETLLAFAANPRWLGGVPAITLVLHTWTQTLQRHLHIHALMPNGALGEDGQWKQSRRGFLFPVKALSKVFREKFIDALKLARVDDRIAKERMDDKAWKQLLIELRRHDWVVYAKAPLGGPQQVLDYLSRYTHRVGISNERLLSFHDGQVRVKVRDNAQAGKKRIEQLPTGEFTRRFLQHVPPRGFHRVRSFGLLHPAHREALRRLQLLLAPRDLPAPEAPASPRRSRLRCPHCKEGSLVLGRRLSPAECLAFVAKLDATTSNGARAPPPALAHATGGMIG
;
A
#
# COMPACT_ATOMS: atom_id res chain seq x y z
N GLN A 1 -12.23 -26.55 -12.19
CA GLN A 1 -12.09 -26.34 -10.73
C GLN A 1 -10.84 -27.10 -10.27
N GLY A 2 -9.64 -26.48 -10.47
CA GLY A 2 -8.39 -27.03 -9.97
C GLY A 2 -8.35 -26.83 -8.44
N GLN A 3 -8.23 -27.92 -7.70
CA GLN A 3 -7.89 -27.89 -6.29
C GLN A 3 -6.54 -27.17 -6.15
N VAL A 4 -6.59 -25.92 -5.66
CA VAL A 4 -5.39 -25.20 -5.23
C VAL A 4 -4.89 -25.96 -4.00
N GLY A 5 -3.76 -26.68 -4.14
CA GLY A 5 -3.15 -27.43 -3.05
C GLY A 5 -3.10 -26.56 -1.80
N MET A 6 -3.73 -27.03 -0.72
CA MET A 6 -3.84 -26.29 0.53
C MET A 6 -2.44 -25.97 1.02
N VAL A 7 -2.17 -24.70 1.28
CA VAL A 7 -0.97 -24.22 1.96
C VAL A 7 -0.93 -24.92 3.33
N GLN A 8 0.06 -25.78 3.58
CA GLN A 8 0.19 -26.63 4.77
C GLN A 8 0.43 -25.85 6.09
N HIS A 9 0.37 -24.52 6.06
CA HIS A 9 0.48 -23.69 7.25
C HIS A 9 -0.91 -23.13 7.63
N ALA A 10 -1.27 -23.28 8.89
CA ALA A 10 -2.51 -22.71 9.42
C ALA A 10 -2.53 -21.18 9.19
N LEU A 11 -3.46 -20.73 8.34
CA LEU A 11 -3.64 -19.32 8.08
C LEU A 11 -4.24 -18.62 9.30
N SER A 12 -3.74 -17.43 9.65
CA SER A 12 -4.39 -16.59 10.65
C SER A 12 -5.81 -16.19 10.19
N LEU A 13 -6.67 -15.81 11.15
CA LEU A 13 -8.03 -15.34 10.83
C LEU A 13 -8.05 -14.20 9.81
N SER A 14 -7.09 -13.28 9.88
CA SER A 14 -6.98 -12.17 8.94
C SER A 14 -6.60 -12.64 7.53
N GLN A 15 -5.68 -13.59 7.43
CA GLN A 15 -5.27 -14.21 6.16
C GLN A 15 -6.42 -15.01 5.54
N SER A 16 -7.11 -15.84 6.33
CA SER A 16 -8.27 -16.62 5.87
C SER A 16 -9.41 -15.73 5.38
N LYS A 17 -9.71 -14.64 6.08
CA LYS A 17 -10.71 -13.64 5.65
C LYS A 17 -10.29 -12.95 4.35
N ALA A 18 -9.03 -12.55 4.23
CA ALA A 18 -8.52 -11.92 3.01
C ALA A 18 -8.56 -12.89 1.82
N TRP A 19 -8.15 -14.14 2.02
CA TRP A 19 -8.19 -15.18 1.00
C TRP A 19 -9.59 -15.43 0.49
N ARG A 20 -10.54 -15.73 1.39
CA ARG A 20 -11.95 -15.92 1.01
C ARG A 20 -12.56 -14.73 0.28
N ALA A 21 -12.27 -13.51 0.74
CA ALA A 21 -12.75 -12.30 0.09
C ALA A 21 -12.16 -12.12 -1.33
N ILE A 22 -10.88 -12.41 -1.52
CA ILE A 22 -10.19 -12.24 -2.81
C ILE A 22 -10.69 -13.28 -3.82
N THR A 23 -10.82 -14.54 -3.42
CA THR A 23 -11.30 -15.63 -4.28
C THR A 23 -12.77 -15.43 -4.68
N ALA A 24 -13.60 -14.91 -3.78
CA ALA A 24 -14.99 -14.57 -4.09
C ALA A 24 -15.17 -13.26 -4.87
N CYS A 25 -14.11 -12.46 -5.05
CA CYS A 25 -14.21 -11.13 -5.63
C CYS A 25 -14.66 -11.13 -7.08
N ARG A 26 -15.78 -10.48 -7.38
CA ARG A 26 -16.42 -10.41 -8.70
C ARG A 26 -16.80 -11.79 -9.23
N THR A 27 -17.32 -12.63 -8.35
CA THR A 27 -17.97 -13.90 -8.68
C THR A 27 -19.41 -13.90 -8.22
N ALA A 28 -20.21 -14.87 -8.66
CA ALA A 28 -21.59 -15.06 -8.27
C ALA A 28 -21.79 -15.20 -6.75
N VAL A 29 -20.76 -15.69 -6.03
CA VAL A 29 -20.78 -15.90 -4.56
C VAL A 29 -21.05 -14.60 -3.79
N LEU A 30 -20.67 -13.43 -4.33
CA LEU A 30 -20.94 -12.13 -3.69
C LEU A 30 -22.24 -11.47 -4.17
N GLY A 31 -23.04 -12.15 -5.00
CA GLY A 31 -24.18 -11.53 -5.64
C GLY A 31 -23.78 -10.50 -6.69
N GLY A 32 -24.76 -9.72 -7.15
CA GLY A 32 -24.51 -8.76 -8.21
C GLY A 32 -25.64 -7.76 -8.40
N HIS A 33 -25.66 -7.18 -9.59
CA HIS A 33 -26.76 -6.37 -10.10
C HIS A 33 -26.80 -6.44 -11.61
N ILE A 34 -27.97 -6.09 -12.16
CA ILE A 34 -28.16 -5.93 -13.60
C ILE A 34 -27.94 -4.44 -13.91
N GLU A 35 -27.14 -4.13 -14.92
CA GLU A 35 -27.13 -2.84 -15.57
C GLU A 35 -27.93 -2.94 -16.88
N ARG A 36 -28.71 -1.92 -17.20
CA ARG A 36 -29.51 -1.85 -18.43
C ARG A 36 -29.21 -0.57 -19.18
N CYS A 37 -29.09 -0.67 -20.49
CA CYS A 37 -28.95 0.51 -21.34
C CYS A 37 -30.27 1.29 -21.40
N ASP A 38 -30.19 2.61 -21.23
CA ASP A 38 -31.36 3.50 -21.31
C ASP A 38 -31.93 3.65 -22.74
N GLN A 39 -31.13 3.33 -23.77
CA GLN A 39 -31.58 3.39 -25.17
C GLN A 39 -31.90 2.01 -25.76
N CYS A 40 -30.91 1.13 -25.91
CA CYS A 40 -31.10 -0.15 -26.59
C CYS A 40 -31.61 -1.27 -25.69
N GLN A 41 -31.85 -1.01 -24.40
CA GLN A 41 -32.33 -1.95 -23.38
C GLN A 41 -31.44 -3.18 -23.15
N ALA A 42 -30.27 -3.26 -23.78
CA ALA A 42 -29.32 -4.34 -23.55
C ALA A 42 -28.95 -4.41 -22.06
N THR A 43 -28.92 -5.63 -21.51
CA THR A 43 -28.62 -5.87 -20.09
C THR A 43 -27.25 -6.48 -19.91
N ARG A 44 -26.61 -6.15 -18.78
CA ARG A 44 -25.32 -6.69 -18.36
C ARG A 44 -25.34 -7.10 -16.90
N HIS A 45 -24.85 -8.30 -16.60
CA HIS A 45 -24.71 -8.79 -15.24
C HIS A 45 -23.35 -8.37 -14.68
N ILE A 46 -23.36 -7.72 -13.52
CA ILE A 46 -22.14 -7.25 -12.82
C ILE A 46 -22.11 -7.89 -11.44
N TYR A 47 -21.07 -8.68 -11.18
CA TYR A 47 -20.84 -9.26 -9.85
C TYR A 47 -20.22 -8.25 -8.89
N HIS A 48 -20.61 -8.32 -7.62
CA HIS A 48 -20.11 -7.43 -6.59
C HIS A 48 -18.63 -7.66 -6.29
N SER A 49 -17.93 -6.58 -5.96
CA SER A 49 -16.53 -6.61 -5.53
C SER A 49 -16.42 -6.89 -4.03
N CYS A 50 -15.37 -7.57 -3.59
CA CYS A 50 -15.17 -7.92 -2.18
C CYS A 50 -14.80 -6.72 -1.29
N ARG A 51 -14.41 -5.57 -1.86
CA ARG A 51 -13.95 -4.35 -1.16
C ARG A 51 -12.82 -4.61 -0.15
N ASN A 52 -12.17 -5.77 -0.20
CA ASN A 52 -11.09 -6.09 0.69
C ASN A 52 -9.84 -5.28 0.34
N ARG A 53 -9.21 -4.69 1.36
CA ARG A 53 -8.00 -3.86 1.20
C ARG A 53 -6.78 -4.58 0.60
N HIS A 54 -6.79 -5.91 0.61
CA HIS A 54 -5.73 -6.75 0.05
C HIS A 54 -6.05 -7.26 -1.35
N CYS A 55 -7.26 -7.06 -1.85
CA CYS A 55 -7.66 -7.51 -3.17
C CYS A 55 -7.06 -6.64 -4.27
N PRO A 56 -6.22 -7.20 -5.17
CA PRO A 56 -5.60 -6.43 -6.26
C PRO A 56 -6.63 -5.76 -7.19
N LYS A 57 -7.82 -6.37 -7.36
CA LYS A 57 -8.91 -5.82 -8.16
C LYS A 57 -9.66 -4.65 -7.49
N CYS A 58 -9.64 -4.57 -6.14
CA CYS A 58 -10.41 -3.58 -5.38
C CYS A 58 -9.59 -2.37 -4.93
N GLN A 59 -8.27 -2.40 -5.04
CA GLN A 59 -7.37 -1.40 -4.48
C GLN A 59 -7.47 -0.01 -5.14
N SER A 60 -7.81 0.09 -6.43
CA SER A 60 -7.79 1.36 -7.17
C SER A 60 -8.67 2.43 -6.52
N ARG A 61 -9.94 2.10 -6.24
CA ARG A 61 -10.88 3.06 -5.63
C ARG A 61 -10.45 3.55 -4.24
N ALA A 62 -9.95 2.63 -3.40
CA ALA A 62 -9.45 2.99 -2.06
C ALA A 62 -8.21 3.88 -2.15
N LYS A 63 -7.37 3.66 -3.17
CA LYS A 63 -6.23 4.49 -3.51
C LYS A 63 -6.67 5.93 -3.82
N ASP A 64 -7.65 6.11 -4.71
CA ASP A 64 -8.08 7.43 -5.15
C ASP A 64 -8.69 8.24 -3.99
N GLN A 65 -9.51 7.60 -3.15
CA GLN A 65 -10.06 8.23 -1.94
C GLN A 65 -8.96 8.63 -0.94
N TRP A 66 -7.97 7.77 -0.76
CA TRP A 66 -6.85 8.07 0.14
C TRP A 66 -6.00 9.22 -0.40
N LEU A 67 -5.72 9.25 -1.70
CA LEU A 67 -4.98 10.33 -2.35
C LEU A 67 -5.68 11.67 -2.17
N ALA A 68 -6.98 11.74 -2.44
CA ALA A 68 -7.77 12.96 -2.27
C ALA A 68 -7.74 13.45 -0.82
N ALA A 69 -7.71 12.54 0.18
CA ALA A 69 -7.57 12.92 1.57
C ALA A 69 -6.16 13.49 1.88
N ARG A 70 -5.10 12.86 1.35
CA ARG A 70 -3.71 13.31 1.57
C ARG A 70 -3.40 14.61 0.84
N GLN A 71 -4.00 14.85 -0.31
CA GLN A 71 -3.86 16.11 -1.05
C GLN A 71 -4.24 17.33 -0.20
N ARG A 72 -5.27 17.17 0.63
CA ARG A 72 -5.70 18.22 1.58
C ARG A 72 -4.72 18.50 2.72
N GLU A 73 -3.75 17.63 2.95
CA GLU A 73 -2.76 17.76 4.01
C GLU A 73 -1.38 18.18 3.48
N CYS A 74 -1.20 18.20 2.16
CA CYS A 74 0.06 18.60 1.54
C CYS A 74 0.32 20.10 1.70
N LEU A 75 1.59 20.43 1.95
CA LEU A 75 2.14 21.79 1.84
C LEU A 75 2.69 21.99 0.42
N ASN A 76 2.59 23.20 -0.11
CA ASN A 76 3.14 23.54 -1.42
C ASN A 76 4.65 23.81 -1.38
N VAL A 77 5.42 22.79 -1.06
CA VAL A 77 6.87 22.83 -0.96
C VAL A 77 7.47 21.53 -1.53
N PRO A 78 8.76 21.48 -1.85
CA PRO A 78 9.44 20.23 -2.22
C PRO A 78 9.38 19.20 -1.09
N TYR A 79 9.37 17.92 -1.45
CA TYR A 79 9.33 16.80 -0.50
C TYR A 79 10.49 15.84 -0.73
N THR A 80 11.05 15.33 0.35
CA THR A 80 12.03 14.25 0.33
C THR A 80 11.34 12.93 0.68
N HIS A 81 11.65 11.91 -0.12
CA HIS A 81 11.29 10.53 0.16
C HIS A 81 12.48 9.81 0.79
N LEU A 82 12.27 9.25 1.99
CA LEU A 82 13.26 8.45 2.69
C LEU A 82 12.76 7.00 2.85
N VAL A 83 13.68 6.06 2.97
CA VAL A 83 13.37 4.65 3.25
C VAL A 83 14.23 4.20 4.43
N PHE A 84 13.59 3.60 5.43
CA PHE A 84 14.23 3.00 6.60
C PHE A 84 14.01 1.49 6.54
N THR A 85 15.08 0.72 6.46
CA THR A 85 15.03 -0.75 6.32
C THR A 85 15.66 -1.43 7.51
N ILE A 86 15.01 -2.45 8.05
CA ILE A 86 15.59 -3.29 9.10
C ILE A 86 16.31 -4.51 8.51
N PRO A 87 17.37 -5.01 9.16
CA PRO A 87 18.12 -6.19 8.72
C PRO A 87 17.27 -7.46 8.64
N HIS A 88 17.61 -8.35 7.73
CA HIS A 88 16.95 -9.65 7.54
C HIS A 88 17.03 -10.55 8.79
N ALA A 89 18.05 -10.37 9.64
CA ALA A 89 18.17 -11.05 10.94
C ALA A 89 16.93 -10.87 11.83
N LEU A 90 16.18 -9.78 11.65
CA LEU A 90 14.94 -9.52 12.37
C LEU A 90 13.71 -10.20 11.77
N ASN A 91 13.81 -10.87 10.61
CA ASN A 91 12.63 -11.44 9.93
C ASN A 91 11.92 -12.52 10.76
N GLY A 92 12.66 -13.36 11.48
CA GLY A 92 12.09 -14.38 12.37
C GLY A 92 11.30 -13.74 13.51
N LEU A 93 11.89 -12.75 14.18
CA LEU A 93 11.26 -12.02 15.26
C LEU A 93 10.05 -11.21 14.75
N ALA A 94 10.14 -10.60 13.58
CA ALA A 94 9.03 -9.90 12.94
C ALA A 94 7.90 -10.84 12.50
N ALA A 95 8.18 -12.13 12.26
CA ALA A 95 7.14 -13.11 11.96
C ALA A 95 6.31 -13.47 13.20
N SER A 96 6.97 -13.66 14.33
CA SER A 96 6.32 -14.03 15.61
C SER A 96 5.73 -12.84 16.37
N HIS A 97 6.35 -11.65 16.27
CA HIS A 97 5.97 -10.43 17.01
C HIS A 97 5.67 -9.26 16.05
N PHE A 98 4.84 -9.49 15.03
CA PHE A 98 4.63 -8.55 13.93
C PHE A 98 4.26 -7.13 14.41
N ARG A 99 3.28 -6.99 15.32
CA ARG A 99 2.88 -5.67 15.83
C ARG A 99 4.02 -4.97 16.55
N LEU A 100 4.65 -5.67 17.47
CA LEU A 100 5.75 -5.12 18.27
C LEU A 100 6.89 -4.60 17.39
N ILE A 101 7.40 -5.44 16.49
CA ILE A 101 8.52 -5.07 15.62
C ILE A 101 8.16 -3.94 14.65
N THR A 102 6.94 -3.93 14.13
CA THR A 102 6.50 -2.83 13.26
C THR A 102 6.24 -1.54 14.03
N ASP A 103 5.76 -1.61 15.28
CA ASP A 103 5.58 -0.43 16.13
C ASP A 103 6.94 0.19 16.50
N ILE A 104 7.93 -0.65 16.87
CA ILE A 104 9.32 -0.19 17.09
C ILE A 104 9.87 0.46 15.80
N LEU A 105 9.64 -0.17 14.65
CA LEU A 105 10.12 0.36 13.37
C LEU A 105 9.50 1.74 13.04
N PHE A 106 8.19 1.91 13.25
CA PHE A 106 7.52 3.21 13.07
C PHE A 106 8.07 4.26 14.03
N ASN A 107 8.17 3.93 15.32
CA ASN A 107 8.59 4.88 16.35
C ASN A 107 10.06 5.28 16.16
N ALA A 108 10.97 4.32 15.97
CA ALA A 108 12.39 4.62 15.72
C ALA A 108 12.59 5.48 14.47
N SER A 109 11.84 5.23 13.38
CA SER A 109 11.89 6.05 12.17
C SER A 109 11.37 7.47 12.42
N ALA A 110 10.21 7.61 13.09
CA ALA A 110 9.61 8.90 13.40
C ALA A 110 10.49 9.73 14.33
N GLU A 111 10.92 9.15 15.44
CA GLU A 111 11.78 9.81 16.43
C GLU A 111 13.15 10.23 15.86
N THR A 112 13.70 9.44 14.93
CA THR A 112 14.93 9.82 14.21
C THR A 112 14.67 11.09 13.39
N LEU A 113 13.62 11.12 12.59
CA LEU A 113 13.29 12.27 11.74
C LEU A 113 12.93 13.50 12.57
N LEU A 114 12.16 13.33 13.66
CA LEU A 114 11.79 14.42 14.58
C LEU A 114 13.02 15.01 15.26
N ALA A 115 13.94 14.18 15.76
CA ALA A 115 15.16 14.64 16.42
C ALA A 115 16.08 15.43 15.46
N PHE A 116 16.22 14.95 14.22
CA PHE A 116 16.99 15.68 13.21
C PHE A 116 16.32 17.00 12.83
N ALA A 117 14.98 17.02 12.67
CA ALA A 117 14.25 18.21 12.32
C ALA A 117 14.27 19.27 13.44
N ALA A 118 14.20 18.86 14.70
CA ALA A 118 14.27 19.76 15.85
C ALA A 118 15.63 20.43 16.00
N ASN A 119 16.71 19.80 15.51
CA ASN A 119 18.07 20.35 15.62
C ASN A 119 18.21 21.61 14.74
N PRO A 120 18.59 22.78 15.34
CA PRO A 120 18.75 24.05 14.61
C PRO A 120 19.79 24.00 13.48
N ARG A 121 20.77 23.08 13.56
CA ARG A 121 21.76 22.85 12.50
C ARG A 121 21.08 22.44 11.17
N TRP A 122 19.92 21.79 11.24
CA TRP A 122 19.20 21.30 10.06
C TRP A 122 17.96 22.13 9.78
N LEU A 123 16.88 22.01 10.58
CA LEU A 123 15.62 22.69 10.37
C LEU A 123 15.20 23.56 11.58
N GLY A 124 15.50 23.13 12.80
CA GLY A 124 15.13 23.86 14.03
C GLY A 124 13.61 24.00 14.20
N GLY A 125 12.83 22.94 13.92
CA GLY A 125 11.37 23.03 14.03
C GLY A 125 10.67 21.69 13.91
N VAL A 126 9.33 21.73 13.89
CA VAL A 126 8.44 20.57 13.80
C VAL A 126 8.12 20.25 12.34
N PRO A 127 8.47 19.06 11.82
CA PRO A 127 8.19 18.64 10.45
C PRO A 127 6.80 18.02 10.32
N ALA A 128 6.33 17.87 9.08
CA ALA A 128 5.18 17.04 8.74
C ALA A 128 5.69 15.69 8.19
N ILE A 129 5.36 14.56 8.83
CA ILE A 129 5.89 13.25 8.43
C ILE A 129 4.76 12.28 8.17
N THR A 130 4.78 11.63 7.00
CA THR A 130 3.94 10.46 6.69
C THR A 130 4.81 9.23 6.55
N LEU A 131 4.55 8.19 7.33
CA LEU A 131 5.24 6.91 7.28
C LEU A 131 4.32 5.82 6.72
N VAL A 132 4.83 5.02 5.79
CA VAL A 132 4.11 3.92 5.14
C VAL A 132 4.92 2.63 5.26
N LEU A 133 4.36 1.63 5.95
CA LEU A 133 4.99 0.31 6.10
C LEU A 133 4.83 -0.53 4.83
N HIS A 134 5.95 -1.05 4.34
CA HIS A 134 6.03 -2.15 3.39
C HIS A 134 6.66 -3.38 4.05
N THR A 135 6.18 -4.55 3.64
CA THR A 135 6.64 -5.82 4.22
C THR A 135 7.19 -6.80 3.18
N TRP A 136 7.37 -6.36 1.92
CA TRP A 136 7.70 -7.21 0.77
C TRP A 136 8.82 -6.69 -0.10
N THR A 137 9.54 -7.62 -0.74
CA THR A 137 10.41 -7.35 -1.89
C THR A 137 9.61 -7.44 -3.20
N GLN A 138 10.28 -7.23 -4.33
CA GLN A 138 9.71 -7.45 -5.67
C GLN A 138 9.26 -8.90 -5.89
N THR A 139 9.90 -9.87 -5.23
CA THR A 139 9.58 -11.30 -5.30
C THR A 139 8.63 -11.78 -4.20
N LEU A 140 7.97 -10.85 -3.50
CA LEU A 140 7.07 -11.12 -2.38
C LEU A 140 7.75 -11.80 -1.17
N GLN A 141 9.06 -11.75 -1.05
CA GLN A 141 9.76 -12.18 0.17
C GLN A 141 9.54 -11.14 1.29
N ARG A 142 9.64 -11.60 2.55
CA ARG A 142 9.52 -10.70 3.70
C ARG A 142 10.70 -9.74 3.75
N HIS A 143 10.37 -8.44 3.78
CA HIS A 143 11.35 -7.36 3.86
C HIS A 143 10.67 -6.12 4.44
N LEU A 144 10.88 -5.87 5.73
CA LEU A 144 10.21 -4.78 6.42
C LEU A 144 10.98 -3.48 6.22
N HIS A 145 10.30 -2.49 5.69
CA HIS A 145 10.84 -1.16 5.54
C HIS A 145 9.73 -0.11 5.58
N ILE A 146 10.09 1.09 5.97
CA ILE A 146 9.20 2.24 6.00
C ILE A 146 9.60 3.20 4.90
N HIS A 147 8.61 3.60 4.09
CA HIS A 147 8.69 4.77 3.26
C HIS A 147 8.25 5.98 4.08
N ALA A 148 9.14 6.95 4.25
CA ALA A 148 8.86 8.21 4.88
C ALA A 148 8.75 9.31 3.83
N LEU A 149 7.73 10.14 3.94
CA LEU A 149 7.57 11.34 3.15
C LEU A 149 7.55 12.54 4.07
N MET A 150 8.41 13.50 3.78
CA MET A 150 8.60 14.68 4.58
C MET A 150 8.83 15.89 3.70
N PRO A 151 8.15 17.04 3.91
CA PRO A 151 8.48 18.29 3.23
C PRO A 151 9.89 18.76 3.61
N ASN A 152 10.56 19.47 2.69
CA ASN A 152 11.90 19.96 2.87
C ASN A 152 11.94 21.21 3.76
N GLY A 153 11.35 21.10 4.94
CA GLY A 153 11.30 22.16 5.92
C GLY A 153 10.53 21.74 7.16
N ALA A 154 10.41 22.67 8.10
CA ALA A 154 9.74 22.50 9.37
C ALA A 154 9.12 23.83 9.85
N LEU A 155 8.13 23.75 10.74
CA LEU A 155 7.59 24.92 11.44
C LEU A 155 8.50 25.25 12.62
N GLY A 156 9.12 26.43 12.59
CA GLY A 156 9.89 26.95 13.70
C GLY A 156 9.04 27.35 14.89
N GLU A 157 9.67 27.54 16.04
CA GLU A 157 9.00 28.06 17.27
C GLU A 157 8.47 29.48 17.08
N ASP A 158 9.08 30.24 16.17
CA ASP A 158 8.65 31.57 15.72
C ASP A 158 7.40 31.54 14.82
N GLY A 159 6.82 30.39 14.58
CA GLY A 159 5.67 30.21 13.70
C GLY A 159 5.99 30.32 12.20
N GLN A 160 7.26 30.49 11.83
CA GLN A 160 7.68 30.63 10.44
C GLN A 160 8.09 29.28 9.83
N TRP A 161 7.90 29.16 8.52
CA TRP A 161 8.39 27.99 7.78
C TRP A 161 9.90 28.09 7.54
N LYS A 162 10.65 27.14 8.08
CA LYS A 162 12.10 27.00 7.89
C LYS A 162 12.39 25.97 6.83
N GLN A 163 12.74 26.42 5.64
CA GLN A 163 13.08 25.53 4.53
C GLN A 163 14.52 25.05 4.66
N SER A 164 14.79 23.80 4.24
CA SER A 164 16.15 23.27 4.14
C SER A 164 16.99 24.10 3.17
N ARG A 165 18.16 24.55 3.61
CA ARG A 165 19.09 25.37 2.82
C ARG A 165 19.95 24.54 1.86
N ARG A 166 19.93 23.21 1.96
CA ARG A 166 20.81 22.30 1.23
C ARG A 166 19.97 21.46 0.26
N GLY A 167 20.57 20.97 -0.81
CA GLY A 167 19.95 20.08 -1.77
C GLY A 167 19.57 18.70 -1.20
N PHE A 168 19.82 18.46 0.10
CA PHE A 168 19.42 17.26 0.84
C PHE A 168 18.84 17.65 2.20
N LEU A 169 17.97 16.82 2.74
CA LEU A 169 17.28 17.11 4.00
C LEU A 169 18.17 16.81 5.22
N PHE A 170 18.74 15.60 5.28
CA PHE A 170 19.61 15.13 6.37
C PHE A 170 20.70 14.18 5.85
N PRO A 171 21.87 14.09 6.53
CA PRO A 171 22.94 13.15 6.15
C PRO A 171 22.53 11.71 6.44
N VAL A 172 22.43 10.91 5.39
CA VAL A 172 21.91 9.54 5.42
C VAL A 172 22.69 8.62 6.38
N LYS A 173 24.01 8.74 6.43
CA LYS A 173 24.84 7.94 7.37
C LYS A 173 24.52 8.25 8.84
N ALA A 174 24.26 9.51 9.16
CA ALA A 174 23.88 9.89 10.52
C ALA A 174 22.47 9.40 10.87
N LEU A 175 21.50 9.54 9.93
CA LEU A 175 20.17 8.95 10.09
C LEU A 175 20.24 7.44 10.35
N SER A 176 21.06 6.72 9.59
CA SER A 176 21.23 5.26 9.73
C SER A 176 21.67 4.85 11.13
N LYS A 177 22.71 5.53 11.66
CA LYS A 177 23.22 5.24 13.01
C LYS A 177 22.19 5.52 14.09
N VAL A 178 21.56 6.70 14.06
CA VAL A 178 20.56 7.08 15.08
C VAL A 178 19.34 6.18 15.01
N PHE A 179 18.84 5.86 13.82
CA PHE A 179 17.73 4.94 13.61
C PHE A 179 18.03 3.56 14.17
N ARG A 180 19.23 3.02 13.88
CA ARG A 180 19.67 1.71 14.39
C ARG A 180 19.67 1.66 15.91
N GLU A 181 20.31 2.63 16.57
CA GLU A 181 20.39 2.61 18.04
C GLU A 181 19.01 2.80 18.69
N LYS A 182 18.18 3.74 18.20
CA LYS A 182 16.80 3.88 18.70
C LYS A 182 15.99 2.59 18.56
N PHE A 183 16.12 1.89 17.44
CA PHE A 183 15.44 0.62 17.22
C PHE A 183 15.96 -0.46 18.19
N ILE A 184 17.27 -0.59 18.34
CA ILE A 184 17.89 -1.58 19.23
C ILE A 184 17.53 -1.31 20.68
N ASP A 185 17.52 -0.05 21.13
CA ASP A 185 17.15 0.29 22.51
C ASP A 185 15.67 0.01 22.79
N ALA A 186 14.77 0.34 21.87
CA ALA A 186 13.37 -0.06 21.98
C ALA A 186 13.17 -1.60 21.96
N LEU A 187 14.01 -2.32 21.21
CA LEU A 187 13.99 -3.78 21.17
C LEU A 187 14.46 -4.39 22.51
N LYS A 188 15.51 -3.81 23.12
CA LYS A 188 15.97 -4.22 24.46
C LYS A 188 14.91 -3.96 25.52
N LEU A 189 14.28 -2.77 25.49
CA LEU A 189 13.21 -2.45 26.42
C LEU A 189 12.05 -3.46 26.29
N ALA A 190 11.66 -3.81 25.08
CA ALA A 190 10.64 -4.83 24.82
C ALA A 190 11.02 -6.22 25.37
N ARG A 191 12.31 -6.54 25.46
CA ARG A 191 12.81 -7.77 26.11
C ARG A 191 12.72 -7.69 27.62
N VAL A 192 13.07 -6.53 28.20
CA VAL A 192 12.95 -6.28 29.65
C VAL A 192 11.50 -6.34 30.10
N ASP A 193 10.58 -5.78 29.31
CA ASP A 193 9.13 -5.76 29.55
C ASP A 193 8.45 -7.12 29.25
N ASP A 194 9.21 -8.18 29.01
CA ASP A 194 8.76 -9.52 28.65
C ASP A 194 7.81 -9.59 27.43
N ARG A 195 7.85 -8.58 26.58
CA ARG A 195 7.10 -8.56 25.30
C ARG A 195 7.75 -9.43 24.24
N ILE A 196 9.01 -9.85 24.47
CA ILE A 196 9.74 -10.86 23.71
C ILE A 196 10.14 -11.94 24.70
N ALA A 197 9.35 -13.00 24.75
CA ALA A 197 9.49 -14.08 25.73
C ALA A 197 10.85 -14.80 25.62
N LYS A 198 11.45 -15.11 26.77
CA LYS A 198 12.77 -15.79 26.87
C LYS A 198 12.72 -17.21 26.34
N GLU A 199 11.58 -17.88 26.47
CA GLU A 199 11.36 -19.25 25.99
C GLU A 199 11.47 -19.35 24.46
N ARG A 200 11.23 -18.25 23.74
CA ARG A 200 11.34 -18.20 22.27
C ARG A 200 12.72 -17.84 21.75
N MET A 201 13.53 -17.22 22.59
CA MET A 201 14.90 -16.81 22.26
C MET A 201 15.69 -16.70 23.56
N ASP A 202 16.58 -17.65 23.80
CA ASP A 202 17.44 -17.64 24.98
C ASP A 202 18.39 -16.44 25.01
N ASP A 203 19.06 -16.21 26.14
CA ASP A 203 19.93 -15.06 26.32
C ASP A 203 21.20 -15.11 25.45
N LYS A 204 21.64 -16.29 25.03
CA LYS A 204 22.77 -16.47 24.12
C LYS A 204 22.39 -16.03 22.71
N ALA A 205 21.27 -16.52 22.17
CA ALA A 205 20.74 -16.13 20.87
C ALA A 205 20.39 -14.64 20.83
N TRP A 206 19.85 -14.10 21.94
CA TRP A 206 19.57 -12.69 22.09
C TRP A 206 20.82 -11.82 22.00
N LYS A 207 21.87 -12.15 22.75
CA LYS A 207 23.16 -11.45 22.68
C LYS A 207 23.75 -11.51 21.27
N GLN A 208 23.71 -12.67 20.64
CA GLN A 208 24.19 -12.85 19.26
C GLN A 208 23.42 -11.99 18.27
N LEU A 209 22.09 -11.91 18.39
CA LEU A 209 21.26 -11.03 17.57
C LEU A 209 21.68 -9.57 17.74
N LEU A 210 21.86 -9.06 18.97
CA LEU A 210 22.26 -7.68 19.20
C LEU A 210 23.66 -7.34 18.64
N ILE A 211 24.58 -8.30 18.65
CA ILE A 211 25.89 -8.16 18.00
C ILE A 211 25.72 -8.04 16.48
N GLU A 212 24.96 -8.95 15.90
CA GLU A 212 24.69 -8.96 14.45
C GLU A 212 24.01 -7.66 13.98
N LEU A 213 23.06 -7.14 14.75
CA LEU A 213 22.35 -5.89 14.43
C LEU A 213 23.27 -4.66 14.42
N ARG A 214 24.42 -4.70 15.15
CA ARG A 214 25.40 -3.61 15.19
C ARG A 214 26.55 -3.77 14.19
N ARG A 215 26.69 -4.95 13.62
CA ARG A 215 27.83 -5.28 12.77
C ARG A 215 27.93 -4.41 11.53
N HIS A 216 26.78 -4.01 10.97
CA HIS A 216 26.71 -3.21 9.75
C HIS A 216 25.79 -1.99 9.93
N ASP A 217 26.05 -0.96 9.14
CA ASP A 217 25.12 0.16 9.03
C ASP A 217 23.81 -0.31 8.38
N TRP A 218 22.71 0.18 8.93
CA TRP A 218 21.39 -0.16 8.39
C TRP A 218 21.08 0.68 7.15
N VAL A 219 20.31 0.10 6.23
CA VAL A 219 19.99 0.79 4.99
C VAL A 219 18.98 1.89 5.25
N VAL A 220 19.45 3.13 5.17
CA VAL A 220 18.61 4.32 5.03
C VAL A 220 18.91 4.92 3.67
N TYR A 221 17.86 5.24 2.91
CA TYR A 221 17.96 5.84 1.60
C TYR A 221 17.17 7.15 1.57
N ALA A 222 17.70 8.18 0.99
CA ALA A 222 17.02 9.43 0.72
C ALA A 222 17.09 9.74 -0.78
N LYS A 223 15.94 9.99 -1.38
CA LYS A 223 15.86 10.42 -2.77
C LYS A 223 15.92 11.95 -2.82
N ALA A 224 16.52 12.48 -3.86
CA ALA A 224 16.47 13.92 -4.15
C ALA A 224 15.04 14.45 -4.09
N PRO A 225 14.81 15.71 -3.70
CA PRO A 225 13.49 16.27 -3.55
C PRO A 225 12.60 16.07 -4.79
N LEU A 226 11.39 15.64 -4.57
CA LEU A 226 10.34 15.58 -5.59
C LEU A 226 9.75 16.99 -5.73
N GLY A 227 9.52 17.44 -6.95
CA GLY A 227 8.98 18.76 -7.22
C GLY A 227 7.48 18.84 -6.92
N GLY A 228 7.11 19.33 -5.75
CA GLY A 228 5.75 19.70 -5.40
C GLY A 228 4.78 18.58 -5.01
N PRO A 229 3.58 18.94 -4.51
CA PRO A 229 2.62 18.02 -3.89
C PRO A 229 2.11 16.93 -4.83
N GLN A 230 1.87 17.25 -6.10
CA GLN A 230 1.30 16.29 -7.05
C GLN A 230 2.22 15.09 -7.31
N GLN A 231 3.50 15.35 -7.57
CA GLN A 231 4.48 14.28 -7.80
C GLN A 231 4.66 13.39 -6.56
N VAL A 232 4.55 13.98 -5.39
CA VAL A 232 4.57 13.29 -4.10
C VAL A 232 3.38 12.37 -3.96
N LEU A 233 2.18 12.86 -4.26
CA LEU A 233 0.94 12.08 -4.18
C LEU A 233 0.95 10.93 -5.18
N ASP A 234 1.38 11.16 -6.40
CA ASP A 234 1.52 10.12 -7.43
C ASP A 234 2.52 9.04 -7.01
N TYR A 235 3.63 9.47 -6.39
CA TYR A 235 4.60 8.56 -5.83
C TYR A 235 4.02 7.73 -4.68
N LEU A 236 3.41 8.36 -3.68
CA LEU A 236 2.76 7.70 -2.55
C LEU A 236 1.65 6.75 -2.98
N SER A 237 0.90 7.12 -4.00
CA SER A 237 -0.20 6.31 -4.53
C SER A 237 0.27 4.91 -4.95
N ARG A 238 1.50 4.81 -5.42
CA ARG A 238 2.12 3.55 -5.85
C ARG A 238 2.44 2.63 -4.68
N TYR A 239 2.62 3.19 -3.47
CA TYR A 239 3.11 2.46 -2.30
C TYR A 239 2.07 2.21 -1.21
N THR A 240 1.06 3.08 -1.07
CA THR A 240 0.11 3.02 0.04
C THR A 240 -0.98 1.96 -0.11
N HIS A 241 -1.44 1.71 -1.34
CA HIS A 241 -2.58 0.81 -1.61
C HIS A 241 -2.18 -0.51 -2.26
N ARG A 242 -0.90 -0.75 -2.54
CA ARG A 242 -0.45 -2.04 -3.06
C ARG A 242 -0.14 -2.97 -1.90
N VAL A 243 -0.70 -4.17 -1.93
CA VAL A 243 -0.24 -5.29 -1.13
C VAL A 243 0.60 -6.16 -2.05
N GLY A 244 1.91 -5.99 -1.96
CA GLY A 244 2.90 -6.82 -2.60
C GLY A 244 2.92 -6.82 -4.14
N ILE A 245 1.76 -6.90 -4.79
CA ILE A 245 1.66 -7.08 -6.24
C ILE A 245 0.48 -6.32 -6.86
N SER A 246 0.65 -5.82 -8.09
CA SER A 246 -0.44 -5.28 -8.92
C SER A 246 -0.84 -6.30 -9.99
N ASN A 247 -2.08 -6.20 -10.50
CA ASN A 247 -2.57 -7.09 -11.57
C ASN A 247 -1.66 -7.08 -12.80
N GLU A 248 -1.10 -5.93 -13.18
CA GLU A 248 -0.18 -5.77 -14.34
C GLU A 248 1.11 -6.59 -14.21
N ARG A 249 1.45 -7.02 -12.99
CA ARG A 249 2.62 -7.86 -12.73
C ARG A 249 2.30 -9.35 -12.82
N LEU A 250 1.03 -9.73 -12.73
CA LEU A 250 0.57 -11.11 -12.93
C LEU A 250 0.42 -11.35 -14.42
N LEU A 251 1.32 -12.15 -15.02
CA LEU A 251 1.35 -12.35 -16.46
C LEU A 251 0.46 -13.53 -16.88
N SER A 252 0.59 -14.66 -16.21
CA SER A 252 -0.19 -15.86 -16.51
C SER A 252 -0.26 -16.80 -15.32
N PHE A 253 -1.26 -17.67 -15.37
CA PHE A 253 -1.40 -18.84 -14.50
C PHE A 253 -1.65 -20.04 -15.41
N HIS A 254 -0.74 -21.00 -15.39
CA HIS A 254 -0.82 -22.23 -16.18
C HIS A 254 -0.09 -23.37 -15.46
N ASP A 255 -0.63 -24.57 -15.50
CA ASP A 255 -0.05 -25.80 -14.91
C ASP A 255 0.40 -25.63 -13.46
N GLY A 256 -0.42 -25.02 -12.63
CA GLY A 256 -0.10 -24.79 -11.24
C GLY A 256 1.04 -23.78 -10.99
N GLN A 257 1.48 -23.04 -12.02
CA GLN A 257 2.52 -22.04 -11.94
C GLN A 257 1.98 -20.64 -12.17
N VAL A 258 2.46 -19.67 -11.38
CA VAL A 258 2.16 -18.24 -11.53
C VAL A 258 3.40 -17.53 -12.08
N ARG A 259 3.27 -16.85 -13.22
CA ARG A 259 4.35 -16.04 -13.79
C ARG A 259 4.18 -14.58 -13.40
N VAL A 260 5.22 -14.03 -12.81
CA VAL A 260 5.22 -12.68 -12.21
C VAL A 260 6.35 -11.84 -12.77
N LYS A 261 6.01 -10.62 -13.22
CA LYS A 261 7.00 -9.63 -13.64
C LYS A 261 7.65 -8.98 -12.41
N VAL A 262 8.96 -9.09 -12.28
CA VAL A 262 9.74 -8.51 -11.18
C VAL A 262 10.83 -7.59 -11.72
N ARG A 263 11.31 -6.67 -10.89
CA ARG A 263 12.51 -5.87 -11.16
C ARG A 263 13.67 -6.47 -10.37
N ASP A 264 14.78 -6.67 -11.04
CA ASP A 264 16.03 -7.08 -10.41
C ASP A 264 16.85 -5.87 -10.04
N ASN A 265 16.89 -5.54 -8.77
CA ASN A 265 17.64 -4.39 -8.28
C ASN A 265 19.16 -4.59 -8.36
N ALA A 266 19.62 -5.84 -8.35
CA ALA A 266 21.06 -6.16 -8.52
C ALA A 266 21.52 -5.90 -9.97
N GLN A 267 20.60 -5.95 -10.93
CA GLN A 267 20.84 -5.68 -12.34
C GLN A 267 20.22 -4.33 -12.79
N ALA A 268 20.49 -3.25 -12.07
CA ALA A 268 20.03 -1.90 -12.39
C ALA A 268 18.51 -1.78 -12.67
N GLY A 269 17.70 -2.62 -12.03
CA GLY A 269 16.25 -2.61 -12.20
C GLY A 269 15.74 -3.29 -13.47
N LYS A 270 16.55 -4.13 -14.14
CA LYS A 270 16.15 -4.94 -15.30
C LYS A 270 14.92 -5.76 -14.98
N LYS A 271 13.97 -5.79 -15.89
CA LYS A 271 12.74 -6.56 -15.74
C LYS A 271 13.01 -8.03 -16.06
N ARG A 272 12.60 -8.94 -15.19
CA ARG A 272 12.61 -10.40 -15.43
C ARG A 272 11.28 -11.02 -15.04
N ILE A 273 11.05 -12.22 -15.51
CA ILE A 273 9.87 -13.01 -15.14
C ILE A 273 10.32 -14.04 -14.09
N GLU A 274 9.61 -14.06 -12.97
CA GLU A 274 9.74 -15.09 -11.95
C GLU A 274 8.56 -16.05 -12.06
N GLN A 275 8.83 -17.34 -12.00
CA GLN A 275 7.83 -18.40 -12.03
C GLN A 275 7.78 -19.05 -10.65
N LEU A 276 6.60 -19.14 -10.07
CA LEU A 276 6.38 -19.68 -8.73
C LEU A 276 5.25 -20.70 -8.75
N PRO A 277 5.40 -21.84 -8.04
CA PRO A 277 4.27 -22.70 -7.75
C PRO A 277 3.14 -21.91 -7.08
N THR A 278 1.89 -22.20 -7.43
CA THR A 278 0.71 -21.47 -6.91
C THR A 278 0.66 -21.42 -5.38
N GLY A 279 0.99 -22.55 -4.72
CA GLY A 279 1.05 -22.62 -3.26
C GLY A 279 2.06 -21.63 -2.67
N GLU A 280 3.28 -21.59 -3.25
CA GLU A 280 4.34 -20.68 -2.80
C GLU A 280 3.98 -19.22 -3.10
N PHE A 281 3.42 -18.90 -4.27
CA PHE A 281 2.92 -17.56 -4.57
C PHE A 281 1.86 -17.13 -3.55
N THR A 282 0.90 -17.99 -3.26
CA THR A 282 -0.19 -17.73 -2.29
C THR A 282 0.37 -17.52 -0.89
N ARG A 283 1.30 -18.37 -0.44
CA ARG A 283 1.98 -18.24 0.84
C ARG A 283 2.71 -16.90 0.94
N ARG A 284 3.53 -16.55 -0.07
CA ARG A 284 4.23 -15.26 -0.12
C ARG A 284 3.27 -14.07 -0.12
N PHE A 285 2.18 -14.15 -0.84
CA PHE A 285 1.18 -13.08 -0.86
C PHE A 285 0.50 -12.90 0.51
N LEU A 286 0.02 -14.00 1.10
CA LEU A 286 -0.74 -13.95 2.35
C LEU A 286 0.09 -13.55 3.57
N GLN A 287 1.41 -13.79 3.59
CA GLN A 287 2.28 -13.34 4.68
C GLN A 287 2.30 -11.82 4.85
N HIS A 288 1.86 -11.05 3.85
CA HIS A 288 1.79 -9.59 3.88
C HIS A 288 0.42 -9.05 4.32
N VAL A 289 -0.53 -9.92 4.65
CA VAL A 289 -1.80 -9.55 5.24
C VAL A 289 -1.59 -9.28 6.73
N PRO A 290 -1.66 -8.01 7.20
CA PRO A 290 -1.43 -7.68 8.58
C PRO A 290 -2.61 -8.08 9.47
N PRO A 291 -2.42 -8.14 10.79
CA PRO A 291 -3.50 -8.36 11.75
C PRO A 291 -4.63 -7.34 11.62
N ARG A 292 -5.84 -7.70 12.10
CA ARG A 292 -7.00 -6.79 12.12
C ARG A 292 -6.67 -5.51 12.89
N GLY A 293 -7.12 -4.35 12.40
CA GLY A 293 -6.90 -3.05 13.05
C GLY A 293 -5.47 -2.51 12.90
N PHE A 294 -4.62 -3.13 12.10
CA PHE A 294 -3.28 -2.63 11.88
C PHE A 294 -3.27 -1.43 10.91
N HIS A 295 -2.67 -0.33 11.34
CA HIS A 295 -2.48 0.88 10.55
C HIS A 295 -1.11 0.85 9.86
N ARG A 296 -1.13 0.74 8.53
CA ARG A 296 0.09 0.73 7.69
C ARG A 296 0.62 2.12 7.36
N VAL A 297 -0.19 3.14 7.56
CA VAL A 297 0.16 4.54 7.34
C VAL A 297 0.01 5.25 8.68
N ARG A 298 1.06 5.97 9.09
CA ARG A 298 1.05 6.76 10.33
C ARG A 298 1.60 8.15 10.04
N SER A 299 1.02 9.15 10.70
CA SER A 299 1.39 10.56 10.57
C SER A 299 1.96 11.07 11.87
N PHE A 300 3.00 11.93 11.77
CA PHE A 300 3.72 12.48 12.91
C PHE A 300 4.02 13.98 12.70
N GLY A 301 4.44 14.66 13.78
CA GLY A 301 4.74 16.08 13.76
C GLY A 301 3.50 16.91 13.42
N LEU A 302 3.60 17.81 12.47
CA LEU A 302 2.49 18.71 12.05
C LEU A 302 1.25 17.97 11.51
N LEU A 303 1.38 16.70 11.11
CA LEU A 303 0.24 15.89 10.69
C LEU A 303 -0.48 15.22 11.85
N HIS A 304 -0.03 15.38 13.08
CA HIS A 304 -0.77 14.95 14.26
C HIS A 304 -2.01 15.83 14.47
N PRO A 305 -3.16 15.28 14.86
CA PRO A 305 -4.40 16.03 15.05
C PRO A 305 -4.27 17.29 15.92
N ALA A 306 -3.38 17.29 16.91
CA ALA A 306 -3.11 18.43 17.77
C ALA A 306 -2.55 19.66 17.03
N HIS A 307 -1.92 19.46 15.87
CA HIS A 307 -1.30 20.54 15.08
C HIS A 307 -2.13 20.96 13.86
N ARG A 308 -3.40 20.56 13.80
CA ARG A 308 -4.28 20.83 12.63
C ARG A 308 -4.39 22.30 12.27
N GLU A 309 -4.44 23.16 13.27
CA GLU A 309 -4.53 24.62 13.04
C GLU A 309 -3.22 25.18 12.48
N ALA A 310 -2.09 24.81 13.06
CA ALA A 310 -0.77 25.19 12.57
C ALA A 310 -0.55 24.72 11.12
N LEU A 311 -0.97 23.50 10.80
CA LEU A 311 -0.91 22.98 9.42
C LEU A 311 -1.76 23.83 8.46
N ARG A 312 -2.97 24.21 8.85
CA ARG A 312 -3.85 25.06 8.02
C ARG A 312 -3.24 26.44 7.78
N ARG A 313 -2.68 27.07 8.82
CA ARG A 313 -1.97 28.35 8.68
C ARG A 313 -0.81 28.24 7.71
N LEU A 314 0.00 27.18 7.81
CA LEU A 314 1.11 26.92 6.87
C LEU A 314 0.62 26.69 5.44
N GLN A 315 -0.47 26.00 5.24
CA GLN A 315 -1.06 25.80 3.91
C GLN A 315 -1.45 27.14 3.26
N LEU A 316 -1.99 28.06 4.03
CA LEU A 316 -2.32 29.42 3.54
C LEU A 316 -1.06 30.23 3.25
N LEU A 317 -0.07 30.20 4.14
CA LEU A 317 1.21 30.93 3.97
C LEU A 317 2.01 30.44 2.76
N LEU A 318 1.98 29.15 2.50
CA LEU A 318 2.72 28.48 1.42
C LEU A 318 1.89 28.27 0.15
N ALA A 319 0.66 28.76 0.13
CA ALA A 319 -0.19 28.74 -1.07
C ALA A 319 0.47 29.55 -2.20
N PRO A 320 0.42 29.07 -3.46
CA PRO A 320 0.82 29.91 -4.59
C PRO A 320 -0.02 31.17 -4.63
N ARG A 321 0.61 32.32 -4.84
CA ARG A 321 -0.09 33.64 -4.85
C ARG A 321 -1.05 33.80 -6.02
N ASP A 322 -0.93 32.95 -7.08
CA ASP A 322 -1.64 33.11 -8.36
C ASP A 322 -2.60 31.95 -8.69
N LEU A 323 -2.99 31.12 -7.72
CA LEU A 323 -4.03 30.13 -8.02
C LEU A 323 -5.43 30.73 -7.88
N PRO A 324 -6.29 30.59 -8.90
CA PRO A 324 -7.72 30.80 -8.71
C PRO A 324 -8.21 29.90 -7.57
N ALA A 325 -9.16 30.42 -6.79
CA ALA A 325 -9.74 29.66 -5.67
C ALA A 325 -10.06 28.23 -6.14
N PRO A 326 -9.67 27.19 -5.37
CA PRO A 326 -9.91 25.81 -5.79
C PRO A 326 -11.42 25.66 -5.99
N GLU A 327 -11.81 25.42 -7.23
CA GLU A 327 -13.17 24.98 -7.51
C GLU A 327 -13.45 23.80 -6.60
N ALA A 328 -14.50 23.89 -5.81
CA ALA A 328 -14.96 22.77 -4.99
C ALA A 328 -15.01 21.54 -5.90
N PRO A 329 -14.31 20.44 -5.56
CA PRO A 329 -14.26 19.29 -6.44
C PRO A 329 -15.70 18.91 -6.72
N ALA A 330 -16.11 19.07 -7.97
CA ALA A 330 -17.40 18.61 -8.42
C ALA A 330 -17.51 17.17 -7.92
N SER A 331 -18.50 16.88 -7.09
CA SER A 331 -18.72 15.50 -6.60
C SER A 331 -18.59 14.62 -7.82
N PRO A 332 -17.78 13.54 -7.81
CA PRO A 332 -17.57 12.76 -9.00
C PRO A 332 -18.94 12.26 -9.45
N ARG A 333 -19.56 12.97 -10.38
CA ARG A 333 -20.71 12.48 -11.11
C ARG A 333 -20.21 11.16 -11.66
N ARG A 334 -20.81 10.06 -11.21
CA ARG A 334 -20.54 8.74 -11.80
C ARG A 334 -20.72 8.95 -13.29
N SER A 335 -19.63 9.04 -14.05
CA SER A 335 -19.71 9.06 -15.49
C SER A 335 -20.49 7.80 -15.86
N ARG A 336 -21.68 7.99 -16.39
CA ARG A 336 -22.50 6.85 -16.83
C ARG A 336 -21.66 6.13 -17.88
N LEU A 337 -21.38 4.85 -17.63
CA LEU A 337 -20.63 4.05 -18.58
C LEU A 337 -21.45 3.97 -19.87
N ARG A 338 -20.85 4.30 -21.01
CA ARG A 338 -21.47 4.13 -22.32
C ARG A 338 -21.80 2.66 -22.55
N CYS A 339 -22.93 2.41 -23.16
CA CYS A 339 -23.35 1.06 -23.49
C CYS A 339 -22.35 0.43 -24.48
N PRO A 340 -21.77 -0.74 -24.18
CA PRO A 340 -20.85 -1.40 -25.10
C PRO A 340 -21.55 -1.97 -26.36
N HIS A 341 -22.90 -2.14 -26.31
CA HIS A 341 -23.69 -2.69 -27.40
C HIS A 341 -24.02 -1.61 -28.45
N CYS A 342 -24.78 -0.56 -28.07
CA CYS A 342 -25.15 0.50 -29.02
C CYS A 342 -24.14 1.65 -29.07
N LYS A 343 -23.23 1.78 -28.10
CA LYS A 343 -22.22 2.84 -27.96
C LYS A 343 -22.78 4.27 -27.77
N GLU A 344 -24.09 4.44 -27.78
CA GLU A 344 -24.81 5.71 -27.66
C GLU A 344 -25.43 5.90 -26.28
N GLY A 345 -26.19 4.90 -25.82
CA GLY A 345 -26.86 4.93 -24.54
C GLY A 345 -25.93 4.78 -23.33
N SER A 346 -26.47 5.03 -22.16
CA SER A 346 -25.77 4.92 -20.89
C SER A 346 -26.27 3.71 -20.10
N LEU A 347 -25.39 3.03 -19.37
CA LEU A 347 -25.75 1.94 -18.48
C LEU A 347 -26.33 2.49 -17.18
N VAL A 348 -27.54 2.13 -16.87
CA VAL A 348 -28.29 2.50 -15.66
C VAL A 348 -28.32 1.32 -14.71
N LEU A 349 -28.15 1.57 -13.42
CA LEU A 349 -28.24 0.55 -12.37
C LEU A 349 -29.68 0.02 -12.29
N GLY A 350 -29.83 -1.27 -12.54
CA GLY A 350 -31.10 -1.98 -12.41
C GLY A 350 -31.19 -2.77 -11.09
N ARG A 351 -31.87 -3.92 -11.15
CA ARG A 351 -32.16 -4.77 -9.99
C ARG A 351 -30.89 -5.37 -9.38
N ARG A 352 -30.83 -5.42 -8.05
CA ARG A 352 -29.82 -6.20 -7.33
C ARG A 352 -30.16 -7.69 -7.41
N LEU A 353 -29.11 -8.50 -7.47
CA LEU A 353 -29.17 -9.96 -7.49
C LEU A 353 -28.51 -10.51 -6.23
N SER A 354 -29.19 -11.42 -5.56
CA SER A 354 -28.63 -12.20 -4.45
C SER A 354 -27.55 -13.18 -4.95
N PRO A 355 -26.70 -13.71 -4.07
CA PRO A 355 -25.77 -14.78 -4.43
C PRO A 355 -26.47 -15.99 -5.06
N ALA A 356 -27.64 -16.42 -4.54
CA ALA A 356 -28.39 -17.54 -5.05
C ALA A 356 -28.85 -17.31 -6.50
N GLU A 357 -29.41 -16.13 -6.81
CA GLU A 357 -29.83 -15.75 -8.17
C GLU A 357 -28.65 -15.71 -9.14
N CYS A 358 -27.49 -15.18 -8.69
CA CYS A 358 -26.28 -15.16 -9.51
C CYS A 358 -25.73 -16.57 -9.78
N LEU A 359 -25.74 -17.45 -8.79
CA LEU A 359 -25.32 -18.85 -8.94
C LEU A 359 -26.24 -19.63 -9.88
N ALA A 360 -27.56 -19.46 -9.74
CA ALA A 360 -28.55 -20.05 -10.64
C ALA A 360 -28.36 -19.57 -12.09
N PHE A 361 -28.04 -18.32 -12.29
CA PHE A 361 -27.72 -17.78 -13.62
C PHE A 361 -26.46 -18.42 -14.24
N VAL A 362 -25.38 -18.59 -13.47
CA VAL A 362 -24.17 -19.27 -13.94
C VAL A 362 -24.47 -20.71 -14.31
N ALA A 363 -25.22 -21.45 -13.46
CA ALA A 363 -25.58 -22.85 -13.74
C ALA A 363 -26.38 -23.00 -15.05
N LYS A 364 -27.26 -22.04 -15.36
CA LYS A 364 -27.97 -22.03 -16.65
C LYS A 364 -27.07 -21.79 -17.83
N LEU A 365 -26.05 -20.91 -17.72
CA LEU A 365 -25.08 -20.68 -18.77
C LEU A 365 -24.22 -21.92 -19.04
N ASP A 366 -23.76 -22.59 -17.97
CA ASP A 366 -22.94 -23.79 -18.09
C ASP A 366 -23.74 -24.96 -18.75
N ALA A 367 -25.06 -25.08 -18.42
CA ALA A 367 -25.92 -26.05 -19.03
C ALA A 367 -26.19 -25.80 -20.54
N THR A 368 -26.25 -24.52 -20.93
CA THR A 368 -26.39 -24.15 -22.35
C THR A 368 -25.12 -24.35 -23.16
N THR A 369 -23.95 -24.20 -22.55
CA THR A 369 -22.65 -24.41 -23.20
C THR A 369 -22.26 -25.89 -23.31
N SER A 370 -22.82 -26.76 -22.48
CA SER A 370 -22.61 -28.22 -22.55
C SER A 370 -23.46 -28.90 -23.65
N ASN A 371 -24.51 -28.25 -24.14
CA ASN A 371 -25.48 -28.81 -25.12
C ASN A 371 -25.23 -28.34 -26.57
N GLY A 372 -24.01 -28.03 -26.95
CA GLY A 372 -23.65 -27.83 -28.36
C GLY A 372 -23.35 -26.37 -28.76
N ALA A 373 -22.21 -26.25 -29.41
CA ALA A 373 -21.60 -25.11 -30.05
C ALA A 373 -20.76 -24.19 -29.14
N ARG A 374 -19.46 -24.26 -29.34
CA ARG A 374 -18.47 -23.33 -28.84
C ARG A 374 -18.79 -21.90 -29.30
N ALA A 375 -19.46 -21.15 -28.44
CA ALA A 375 -19.38 -19.70 -28.50
C ALA A 375 -18.12 -19.24 -27.76
N PRO A 376 -17.32 -18.31 -28.32
CA PRO A 376 -16.15 -17.80 -27.64
C PRO A 376 -16.58 -17.13 -26.31
N PRO A 377 -15.79 -17.25 -25.24
CA PRO A 377 -16.11 -16.61 -23.98
C PRO A 377 -16.25 -15.10 -24.21
N PRO A 378 -17.23 -14.42 -23.58
CA PRO A 378 -17.37 -12.99 -23.70
C PRO A 378 -16.06 -12.34 -23.26
N ALA A 379 -15.45 -11.57 -24.14
CA ALA A 379 -14.20 -10.87 -23.90
C ALA A 379 -14.28 -10.13 -22.57
N LEU A 380 -13.37 -10.44 -21.66
CA LEU A 380 -13.09 -9.64 -20.49
C LEU A 380 -12.74 -8.24 -20.98
N ALA A 381 -13.69 -7.32 -20.90
CA ALA A 381 -13.46 -5.93 -21.23
C ALA A 381 -12.39 -5.39 -20.26
N HIS A 382 -11.16 -5.42 -20.71
CA HIS A 382 -10.11 -4.61 -20.14
C HIS A 382 -10.53 -3.15 -20.35
N ALA A 383 -10.89 -2.47 -19.27
CA ALA A 383 -10.94 -1.02 -19.27
C ALA A 383 -9.48 -0.52 -19.41
N THR A 384 -9.03 -0.43 -20.64
CA THR A 384 -7.85 0.36 -20.99
C THR A 384 -8.26 1.82 -20.85
N GLY A 385 -7.89 2.43 -19.73
CA GLY A 385 -7.89 3.87 -19.59
C GLY A 385 -6.96 4.44 -20.67
N GLY A 386 -7.53 5.16 -21.63
CA GLY A 386 -6.79 5.86 -22.64
C GLY A 386 -5.82 6.85 -22.00
N MET A 387 -4.57 6.75 -22.40
CA MET A 387 -3.63 7.85 -22.31
C MET A 387 -4.06 8.89 -23.34
N ILE A 388 -4.23 10.11 -22.89
CA ILE A 388 -4.12 11.29 -23.74
C ILE A 388 -2.97 12.11 -23.18
N GLY A 389 -1.99 12.43 -24.06
CA GLY A 389 -0.99 13.48 -24.10
C GLY A 389 -0.15 13.77 -22.85
#